data_bb0b4a42d2865227da10245e7097a9a7
#
_entry.id   bb0b4a42d2865227da10245e7097a9a7
#
_cell.length_a   1.000
_cell.length_b   1.000
_cell.length_c   1.000
_cell.angle_alpha   90.00
_cell.angle_beta   90.00
_cell.angle_gamma   90.00
#
_symmetry.space_group_name_H-M   'P 1'
#
loop_
_entity.id
_entity.type
_entity.pdbx_description
1 polymer ?
#
loop_
_entity_poly.entity_id
_entity_poly.type
_entity_poly.pdbx_seq_one_letter_code
_entity_poly.pdbx_strand_id
1 'polypeptide(L)' 'MSEFVNKSDILAEKIARRIEVKNDIKELRAIGNYDGAEFLLNELRNLNRMIKNFSK' A
#
# COMPACT_ATOMS: atom_id res chain seq x y z
N MET A 1 -16.92 15.30 20.01
CA MET A 1 -16.81 14.91 18.77
C MET A 1 -16.40 13.51 18.61
N SER A 2 -16.83 12.91 17.70
CA SER A 2 -16.51 11.57 17.61
C SER A 2 -15.51 11.34 16.56
N GLU A 3 -14.63 10.53 16.87
CA GLU A 3 -13.64 10.24 16.00
C GLU A 3 -13.98 9.00 15.29
N PHE A 4 -15.07 8.98 14.69
CA PHE A 4 -15.49 7.82 13.98
C PHE A 4 -14.66 7.63 12.75
N VAL A 5 -13.83 6.65 12.76
CA VAL A 5 -13.09 6.32 11.56
C VAL A 5 -13.84 5.20 10.89
N ASN A 6 -14.41 5.50 9.76
CA ASN A 6 -15.17 4.54 8.99
C ASN A 6 -14.24 3.51 8.35
N LYS A 7 -14.63 2.25 8.37
CA LYS A 7 -13.82 1.21 7.74
C LYS A 7 -13.57 1.47 6.27
N SER A 8 -14.57 2.03 5.58
CA SER A 8 -14.37 2.30 4.16
C SER A 8 -13.36 3.41 3.92
N ASP A 9 -13.22 4.37 4.86
CA ASP A 9 -12.20 5.40 4.74
C ASP A 9 -10.81 4.80 4.91
N ILE A 10 -10.66 3.89 5.87
CA ILE A 10 -9.39 3.22 6.08
C ILE A 10 -9.03 2.39 4.86
N LEU A 11 -10.00 1.67 4.33
CA LEU A 11 -9.78 0.84 3.15
C LEU A 11 -9.37 1.69 1.95
N ALA A 12 -10.03 2.83 1.77
CA ALA A 12 -9.71 3.73 0.66
C ALA A 12 -8.27 4.23 0.78
N GLU A 13 -7.84 4.56 1.99
CA GLU A 13 -6.47 5.00 2.22
C GLU A 13 -5.47 3.91 1.87
N LYS A 14 -5.77 2.67 2.26
CA LYS A 14 -4.87 1.56 1.96
C LYS A 14 -4.77 1.30 0.46
N ILE A 15 -5.89 1.42 -0.23
CA ILE A 15 -5.90 1.23 -1.67
C ILE A 15 -5.10 2.33 -2.36
N ALA A 16 -5.26 3.58 -1.92
CA ALA A 16 -4.50 4.69 -2.46
C ALA A 16 -3.00 4.50 -2.22
N ARG A 17 -2.64 4.07 -1.01
CA ARG A 17 -1.24 3.82 -0.70
C ARG A 17 -0.68 2.69 -1.56
N ARG A 18 -1.49 1.68 -1.84
CA ARG A 18 -1.06 0.56 -2.67
C ARG A 18 -0.67 1.04 -4.07
N ILE A 19 -1.46 1.95 -4.63
CA ILE A 19 -1.15 2.49 -5.95
C ILE A 19 0.17 3.25 -5.92
N GLU A 20 0.37 4.08 -4.88
CA GLU A 20 1.62 4.81 -4.71
C GLU A 20 2.81 3.88 -4.64
N VAL A 21 2.70 2.84 -3.82
CA VAL A 21 3.80 1.91 -3.63
C VAL A 21 4.12 1.18 -4.94
N LYS A 22 3.11 0.78 -5.68
CA LYS A 22 3.33 0.14 -6.98
C LYS A 22 4.08 1.05 -7.94
N ASN A 23 3.71 2.32 -7.97
CA ASN A 23 4.40 3.28 -8.84
C ASN A 23 5.84 3.49 -8.40
N ASP A 24 6.06 3.58 -7.09
CA ASP A 24 7.40 3.77 -6.55
C ASP A 24 8.29 2.57 -6.86
N ILE A 25 7.74 1.35 -6.75
CA ILE A 25 8.51 0.16 -7.10
C ILE A 25 8.94 0.22 -8.55
N LYS A 26 8.03 0.61 -9.42
CA LYS A 26 8.32 0.71 -10.83
C LYS A 26 9.45 1.71 -11.10
N GLU A 27 9.40 2.85 -10.44
CA GLU A 27 10.43 3.86 -10.58
C GLU A 27 11.77 3.40 -10.05
N LEU A 28 11.77 2.76 -8.90
CA LEU A 28 13.00 2.27 -8.30
C LEU A 28 13.67 1.23 -9.20
N ARG A 29 12.87 0.37 -9.79
CA ARG A 29 13.41 -0.61 -10.73
C ARG A 29 13.99 0.06 -11.96
N ALA A 30 13.34 1.10 -12.43
CA ALA A 30 13.79 1.82 -13.62
C ALA A 30 15.16 2.44 -13.42
N ILE A 31 15.46 2.90 -12.19
CA ILE A 31 16.76 3.49 -11.90
C ILE A 31 17.74 2.48 -11.33
N GLY A 32 17.36 1.21 -11.28
CA GLY A 32 18.27 0.16 -10.82
C GLY A 32 18.36 0.00 -9.30
N ASN A 33 17.48 0.65 -8.55
CA ASN A 33 17.51 0.53 -7.09
C ASN A 33 16.63 -0.65 -6.67
N TYR A 34 17.18 -1.86 -6.83
CA TYR A 34 16.41 -3.07 -6.56
C TYR A 34 16.19 -3.32 -5.08
N ASP A 35 17.12 -2.86 -4.23
CA ASP A 35 16.95 -3.02 -2.79
C ASP A 35 15.77 -2.19 -2.30
N GLY A 36 15.66 -0.95 -2.78
CA GLY A 36 14.53 -0.11 -2.43
C GLY A 36 13.22 -0.70 -2.91
N ALA A 37 13.23 -1.25 -4.14
CA ALA A 37 12.03 -1.86 -4.69
C ALA A 37 11.62 -3.07 -3.85
N GLU A 38 12.58 -3.85 -3.40
CA GLU A 38 12.30 -5.02 -2.57
C GLU A 38 11.65 -4.61 -1.26
N PHE A 39 12.15 -3.55 -0.64
CA PHE A 39 11.60 -3.04 0.59
C PHE A 39 10.13 -2.66 0.40
N LEU A 40 9.84 -1.97 -0.69
CA LEU A 40 8.47 -1.57 -0.98
C LEU A 40 7.59 -2.74 -1.39
N LEU A 41 8.18 -3.78 -1.97
CA LEU A 41 7.42 -4.99 -2.27
C LEU A 41 6.89 -5.63 -0.99
N ASN A 42 7.68 -5.62 0.07
CA ASN A 42 7.22 -6.12 1.35
C ASN A 42 6.06 -5.29 1.88
N GLU A 43 6.16 -3.98 1.74
CA GLU A 43 5.06 -3.10 2.15
C GLU A 43 3.81 -3.39 1.32
N LEU A 44 3.99 -3.63 0.03
CA LEU A 44 2.86 -3.95 -0.85
C LEU A 44 2.16 -5.23 -0.43
N ARG A 45 2.92 -6.25 -0.06
CA ARG A 45 2.33 -7.49 0.41
C ARG A 45 1.52 -7.27 1.68
N ASN A 46 2.03 -6.45 2.59
CA ASN A 46 1.31 -6.14 3.81
C ASN A 46 0.02 -5.38 3.51
N LEU A 47 0.09 -4.42 2.59
CA LEU A 47 -1.09 -3.67 2.19
C LEU A 47 -2.15 -4.58 1.58
N ASN A 48 -1.73 -5.48 0.71
CA ASN A 48 -2.66 -6.41 0.08
C ASN A 48 -3.35 -7.29 1.12
N ARG A 49 -2.61 -7.72 2.12
CA ARG A 49 -3.17 -8.53 3.19
C ARG A 49 -4.19 -7.74 3.99
N MET A 50 -3.85 -6.50 4.32
CA MET A 50 -4.76 -5.65 5.07
C MET A 50 -6.04 -5.37 4.29
N ILE A 51 -5.90 -5.06 3.01
CA ILE A 51 -7.05 -4.79 2.16
C ILE A 51 -7.95 -6.02 2.09
N LYS A 52 -7.35 -7.19 1.95
CA LYS A 52 -8.12 -8.43 1.88
C LYS A 52 -8.88 -8.65 3.19
N ASN A 53 -8.25 -8.37 4.32
CA ASN A 53 -8.90 -8.55 5.61
C ASN A 53 -10.08 -7.58 5.77
N PHE A 54 -9.93 -6.36 5.28
CA PHE A 54 -11.02 -5.39 5.35
C PHE A 54 -12.18 -5.79 4.45
N SER A 55 -11.90 -6.54 3.41
CA SER A 55 -12.93 -6.89 2.43
C SER A 55 -13.74 -8.13 2.82
N LYS A 56 -13.42 -8.73 3.92
CA LYS A 56 -14.15 -9.92 4.35
C LYS A 56 -15.54 -9.63 4.85
#